data_2b30f950593154a8417c6c70f34de601
#
_entry.id   2b30f950593154a8417c6c70f34de601
#
_cell.length_a   1.000
_cell.length_b   1.000
_cell.length_c   1.000
_cell.angle_alpha   90.00
_cell.angle_beta   90.00
_cell.angle_gamma   90.00
#
_symmetry.space_group_name_H-M   'P 1'
#
loop_
_entity.id
_entity.type
_entity.pdbx_description
1 polymer ?
#
loop_
_entity_poly.entity_id
_entity_poly.type
_entity_poly.pdbx_seq_one_letter_code
_entity_poly.pdbx_strand_id
1 'polypeptide(L)'
;MPRVSALDVVAEPLVERGEDREGARAKARSLLAQLNLPEKLWALPPATFSGGEQQRVNIARGFITEHPILLLDEPTASLDAKNRDVVVELIATKKAAGVALLGIFHDQDVRDAVADRIIDVTAFAAGKIAA
;
A
#
# COMPACT_ATOMS: atom_id res chain seq x y z
N MET A 1 4.95 -16.84 -3.27
CA MET A 1 4.08 -18.03 -3.29
C MET A 1 3.25 -18.03 -4.57
N PRO A 2 3.70 -18.75 -5.59
CA PRO A 2 3.14 -18.59 -6.94
C PRO A 2 1.72 -19.13 -7.12
N ARG A 3 1.23 -19.95 -6.21
CA ARG A 3 -0.12 -20.55 -6.31
C ARG A 3 -1.13 -20.01 -5.30
N VAL A 4 -0.73 -19.02 -4.50
CA VAL A 4 -1.65 -18.42 -3.52
C VAL A 4 -2.44 -17.33 -4.22
N SER A 5 -3.76 -17.29 -4.01
CA SER A 5 -4.63 -16.27 -4.59
C SER A 5 -4.31 -14.89 -4.08
N ALA A 6 -4.62 -13.86 -4.87
CA ALA A 6 -4.46 -12.46 -4.44
C ALA A 6 -5.20 -12.20 -3.13
N LEU A 7 -6.41 -12.75 -3.00
CA LEU A 7 -7.20 -12.61 -1.78
C LEU A 7 -6.45 -13.14 -0.55
N ASP A 8 -5.87 -14.33 -0.66
CA ASP A 8 -5.13 -14.93 0.47
C ASP A 8 -3.80 -14.24 0.72
N VAL A 9 -3.12 -13.75 -0.31
CA VAL A 9 -1.91 -12.93 -0.13
C VAL A 9 -2.21 -11.71 0.71
N VAL A 10 -3.30 -11.02 0.44
CA VAL A 10 -3.71 -9.81 1.19
C VAL A 10 -4.17 -10.17 2.59
N ALA A 11 -4.89 -11.26 2.77
CA ALA A 11 -5.41 -11.68 4.07
C ALA A 11 -4.33 -12.23 5.02
N GLU A 12 -3.23 -12.76 4.49
CA GLU A 12 -2.20 -13.48 5.24
C GLU A 12 -1.66 -12.72 6.45
N PRO A 13 -1.32 -11.41 6.37
CA PRO A 13 -0.82 -10.70 7.55
C PRO A 13 -1.77 -10.72 8.74
N LEU A 14 -3.08 -10.68 8.51
CA LEU A 14 -4.09 -10.77 9.57
C LEU A 14 -4.17 -12.18 10.15
N VAL A 15 -4.12 -13.19 9.29
CA VAL A 15 -4.13 -14.60 9.72
C VAL A 15 -2.90 -14.90 10.59
N GLU A 16 -1.74 -14.40 10.20
CA GLU A 16 -0.51 -14.54 11.00
C GLU A 16 -0.62 -13.89 12.37
N ARG A 17 -1.44 -12.86 12.51
CA ARG A 17 -1.70 -12.21 13.81
C ARG A 17 -2.75 -12.92 14.63
N GLY A 18 -3.29 -14.03 14.16
CA GLY A 18 -4.27 -14.82 14.88
C GLY A 18 -5.73 -14.49 14.52
N GLU A 19 -6.00 -13.65 13.53
CA GLU A 19 -7.36 -13.41 13.09
C GLU A 19 -7.93 -14.63 12.36
N ASP A 20 -9.24 -14.82 12.50
CA ASP A 20 -9.99 -15.82 11.75
C ASP A 20 -9.82 -15.61 10.24
N ARG A 21 -9.58 -16.71 9.51
CA ARG A 21 -9.30 -16.63 8.07
C ARG A 21 -10.46 -16.00 7.29
N GLU A 22 -11.70 -16.34 7.60
CA GLU A 22 -12.84 -15.73 6.92
C GLU A 22 -13.02 -14.25 7.23
N GLY A 23 -12.76 -13.84 8.46
CA GLY A 23 -12.73 -12.43 8.84
C GLY A 23 -11.63 -11.67 8.12
N ALA A 24 -10.43 -12.25 8.02
CA ALA A 24 -9.33 -11.66 7.28
C ALA A 24 -9.62 -11.54 5.79
N ARG A 25 -10.23 -12.56 5.20
CA ARG A 25 -10.65 -12.52 3.78
C ARG A 25 -11.71 -11.46 3.52
N ALA A 26 -12.64 -11.27 4.43
CA ALA A 26 -13.66 -10.22 4.29
C ALA A 26 -13.02 -8.83 4.23
N LYS A 27 -12.05 -8.56 5.09
CA LYS A 27 -11.28 -7.31 5.06
C LYS A 27 -10.47 -7.17 3.78
N ALA A 28 -9.86 -8.26 3.32
CA ALA A 28 -9.11 -8.28 2.07
C ALA A 28 -9.99 -7.97 0.87
N ARG A 29 -11.20 -8.53 0.81
CA ARG A 29 -12.16 -8.23 -0.27
C ARG A 29 -12.51 -6.75 -0.29
N SER A 30 -12.74 -6.17 0.86
CA SER A 30 -13.07 -4.75 0.98
C SER A 30 -11.93 -3.87 0.44
N LEU A 31 -10.68 -4.15 0.81
CA LEU A 31 -9.53 -3.40 0.32
C LEU A 31 -9.30 -3.58 -1.18
N LEU A 32 -9.39 -4.80 -1.68
CA LEU A 32 -9.20 -5.07 -3.11
C LEU A 32 -10.28 -4.37 -3.94
N ALA A 33 -11.52 -4.37 -3.46
CA ALA A 33 -12.61 -3.63 -4.11
C ALA A 33 -12.34 -2.12 -4.11
N GLN A 34 -11.90 -1.59 -2.98
CA GLN A 34 -11.57 -0.16 -2.83
C GLN A 34 -10.44 0.25 -3.78
N LEU A 35 -9.48 -0.64 -3.98
CA LEU A 35 -8.35 -0.42 -4.90
C LEU A 35 -8.69 -0.74 -6.36
N ASN A 36 -9.97 -1.00 -6.67
CA ASN A 36 -10.44 -1.26 -8.02
C ASN A 36 -9.81 -2.50 -8.68
N LEU A 37 -9.38 -3.48 -7.91
CA LEU A 37 -8.94 -4.75 -8.48
C LEU A 37 -10.17 -5.56 -8.87
N PRO A 38 -10.30 -5.98 -10.15
CA PRO A 38 -11.47 -6.73 -10.59
C PRO A 38 -11.67 -8.02 -9.78
N GLU A 39 -12.90 -8.29 -9.39
CA GLU A 39 -13.23 -9.46 -8.56
C GLU A 39 -12.77 -10.76 -9.18
N LYS A 40 -12.81 -10.87 -10.51
CA LYS A 40 -12.35 -12.06 -11.24
C LYS A 40 -10.87 -12.37 -10.99
N LEU A 41 -10.08 -11.40 -10.54
CA LEU A 41 -8.66 -11.58 -10.26
C LEU A 41 -8.39 -12.05 -8.82
N TRP A 42 -9.35 -11.92 -7.93
CA TRP A 42 -9.12 -12.18 -6.51
C TRP A 42 -8.73 -13.64 -6.22
N ALA A 43 -9.27 -14.57 -6.98
CA ALA A 43 -8.98 -16.00 -6.83
C ALA A 43 -7.71 -16.45 -7.60
N LEU A 44 -7.06 -15.55 -8.32
CA LEU A 44 -5.91 -15.87 -9.15
C LEU A 44 -4.59 -15.43 -8.47
N PRO A 45 -3.49 -16.15 -8.76
CA PRO A 45 -2.18 -15.75 -8.24
C PRO A 45 -1.71 -14.40 -8.82
N PRO A 46 -1.18 -13.48 -7.99
CA PRO A 46 -0.72 -12.18 -8.47
C PRO A 46 0.41 -12.22 -9.50
N ALA A 47 1.15 -13.32 -9.57
CA ALA A 47 2.26 -13.46 -10.52
C ALA A 47 1.84 -13.27 -11.99
N THR A 48 0.55 -13.47 -12.30
CA THR A 48 -0.01 -13.32 -13.65
C THR A 48 -0.56 -11.92 -13.92
N PHE A 49 -0.52 -11.03 -12.94
CA PHE A 49 -1.14 -9.70 -13.03
C PHE A 49 -0.22 -8.70 -13.71
N SER A 50 -0.83 -7.62 -14.23
CA SER A 50 -0.08 -6.45 -14.69
C SER A 50 0.69 -5.79 -13.54
N GLY A 51 1.64 -4.91 -13.88
CA GLY A 51 2.40 -4.17 -12.87
C GLY A 51 1.51 -3.36 -11.92
N GLY A 52 0.52 -2.67 -12.46
CA GLY A 52 -0.42 -1.89 -11.64
C GLY A 52 -1.31 -2.76 -10.76
N GLU A 53 -1.74 -3.91 -11.27
CA GLU A 53 -2.53 -4.87 -10.49
C GLU A 53 -1.71 -5.49 -9.35
N GLN A 54 -0.46 -5.88 -9.63
CA GLN A 54 0.45 -6.37 -8.59
C GLN A 54 0.72 -5.31 -7.54
N GLN A 55 0.92 -4.06 -7.95
CA GLN A 55 1.14 -2.95 -7.03
C GLN A 55 -0.05 -2.75 -6.10
N ARG A 56 -1.27 -2.85 -6.62
CA ARG A 56 -2.48 -2.73 -5.79
C ARG A 56 -2.63 -3.87 -4.79
N VAL A 57 -2.25 -5.09 -5.16
CA VAL A 57 -2.21 -6.22 -4.21
C VAL A 57 -1.20 -5.95 -3.10
N ASN A 58 -0.02 -5.45 -3.44
CA ASN A 58 1.02 -5.12 -2.46
C ASN A 58 0.57 -4.01 -1.51
N ILE A 59 -0.10 -2.99 -2.02
CA ILE A 59 -0.67 -1.92 -1.20
C ILE A 59 -1.71 -2.48 -0.23
N ALA A 60 -2.65 -3.29 -0.73
CA ALA A 60 -3.66 -3.91 0.12
C ALA A 60 -3.04 -4.74 1.24
N ARG A 61 -2.04 -5.54 0.91
CA ARG A 61 -1.32 -6.36 1.89
C ARG A 61 -0.66 -5.52 2.97
N GLY A 62 -0.07 -4.39 2.59
CA GLY A 62 0.57 -3.49 3.55
C GLY A 62 -0.41 -2.69 4.41
N PHE A 63 -1.58 -2.38 3.88
CA PHE A 63 -2.57 -1.54 4.56
C PHE A 63 -3.58 -2.34 5.40
N ILE A 64 -3.67 -3.66 5.21
CA ILE A 64 -4.71 -4.46 5.88
C ILE A 64 -4.49 -4.59 7.39
N THR A 65 -3.24 -4.58 7.84
CA THR A 65 -2.90 -4.64 9.27
C THR A 65 -2.74 -3.25 9.84
N GLU A 66 -3.01 -3.12 11.14
CA GLU A 66 -2.77 -1.87 11.85
C GLU A 66 -1.37 -1.89 12.45
N HIS A 67 -0.61 -0.87 12.13
CA HIS A 67 0.72 -0.63 12.65
C HIS A 67 0.85 0.81 13.13
N PRO A 68 1.65 1.09 14.16
CA PRO A 68 1.88 2.48 14.58
C PRO A 68 2.71 3.27 13.57
N ILE A 69 3.51 2.58 12.75
CA ILE A 69 4.36 3.18 11.71
C ILE A 69 4.18 2.38 10.43
N LEU A 70 4.03 3.07 9.32
CA LEU A 70 3.90 2.49 7.99
C LEU A 70 4.97 3.07 7.08
N LEU A 71 5.72 2.20 6.41
CA LEU A 71 6.74 2.59 5.44
C LEU A 71 6.21 2.37 4.03
N LEU A 72 6.30 3.38 3.19
CA LEU A 72 5.79 3.36 1.82
C LEU A 72 6.93 3.69 0.85
N ASP A 73 7.21 2.78 -0.09
CA ASP A 73 8.20 2.99 -1.13
C ASP A 73 7.49 3.11 -2.48
N GLU A 74 7.29 4.33 -2.93
CA GLU A 74 6.64 4.66 -4.20
C GLU A 74 5.33 3.89 -4.43
N PRO A 75 4.37 3.98 -3.50
CA PRO A 75 3.17 3.14 -3.58
C PRO A 75 2.29 3.44 -4.78
N THR A 76 2.45 4.61 -5.41
CA THR A 76 1.64 5.02 -6.57
C THR A 76 2.34 4.82 -7.90
N ALA A 77 3.57 4.32 -7.91
CA ALA A 77 4.26 3.95 -9.15
C ALA A 77 3.44 2.92 -9.93
N SER A 78 3.37 3.05 -11.24
CA SER A 78 2.60 2.17 -12.12
C SER A 78 1.07 2.26 -11.98
N LEU A 79 0.55 3.23 -11.23
CA LEU A 79 -0.89 3.45 -11.08
C LEU A 79 -1.37 4.62 -11.95
N ASP A 80 -2.57 4.46 -12.52
CA ASP A 80 -3.26 5.57 -13.17
C ASP A 80 -3.81 6.57 -12.14
N ALA A 81 -4.35 7.70 -12.61
CA ALA A 81 -4.83 8.76 -11.73
C ALA A 81 -5.93 8.29 -10.77
N LYS A 82 -6.86 7.48 -11.26
CA LYS A 82 -7.97 6.96 -10.45
C LYS A 82 -7.45 6.11 -9.29
N ASN A 83 -6.52 5.21 -9.56
CA ASN A 83 -5.97 4.32 -8.55
C ASN A 83 -4.99 5.05 -7.61
N ARG A 84 -4.26 6.06 -8.12
CA ARG A 84 -3.46 6.94 -7.25
C ARG A 84 -4.34 7.65 -6.22
N ASP A 85 -5.49 8.16 -6.64
CA ASP A 85 -6.41 8.87 -5.75
C ASP A 85 -6.91 7.95 -4.62
N VAL A 86 -7.18 6.68 -4.91
CA VAL A 86 -7.57 5.71 -3.88
C VAL A 86 -6.45 5.52 -2.87
N VAL A 87 -5.20 5.42 -3.30
CA VAL A 87 -4.05 5.28 -2.40
C VAL A 87 -3.90 6.52 -1.53
N VAL A 88 -4.06 7.71 -2.10
CA VAL A 88 -4.05 8.97 -1.33
C VAL A 88 -5.11 8.94 -0.24
N GLU A 89 -6.33 8.49 -0.54
CA GLU A 89 -7.40 8.36 0.45
C GLU A 89 -7.06 7.34 1.54
N LEU A 90 -6.47 6.19 1.18
CA LEU A 90 -6.04 5.19 2.16
C LEU A 90 -4.97 5.75 3.09
N ILE A 91 -4.03 6.51 2.57
CA ILE A 91 -3.01 7.18 3.37
C ILE A 91 -3.66 8.19 4.33
N ALA A 92 -4.59 8.98 3.84
CA ALA A 92 -5.31 9.95 4.67
C ALA A 92 -6.06 9.27 5.81
N THR A 93 -6.69 8.12 5.55
CA THR A 93 -7.39 7.33 6.57
C THR A 93 -6.42 6.82 7.65
N LYS A 94 -5.24 6.34 7.25
CA LYS A 94 -4.22 5.89 8.20
C LYS A 94 -3.70 7.05 9.05
N LYS A 95 -3.47 8.20 8.45
CA LYS A 95 -3.06 9.42 9.18
C LYS A 95 -4.10 9.83 10.20
N ALA A 96 -5.38 9.83 9.80
CA ALA A 96 -6.47 10.18 10.71
C ALA A 96 -6.59 9.21 11.88
N ALA A 97 -6.19 7.95 11.70
CA ALA A 97 -6.14 6.95 12.76
C ALA A 97 -4.90 7.05 13.67
N GLY A 98 -4.02 8.02 13.42
CA GLY A 98 -2.84 8.25 14.24
C GLY A 98 -1.60 7.49 13.81
N VAL A 99 -1.61 6.85 12.64
CA VAL A 99 -0.44 6.12 12.11
C VAL A 99 0.59 7.12 11.60
N ALA A 100 1.85 6.93 11.99
CA ALA A 100 2.97 7.67 11.43
C ALA A 100 3.40 7.00 10.11
N LEU A 101 3.53 7.80 9.05
CA LEU A 101 3.91 7.30 7.74
C LEU A 101 5.23 7.94 7.30
N LEU A 102 6.14 7.10 6.82
CA LEU A 102 7.35 7.55 6.16
C LEU A 102 7.31 7.02 4.73
N GLY A 103 7.33 7.92 3.76
CA GLY A 103 7.15 7.53 2.36
C GLY A 103 8.15 8.15 1.42
N ILE A 104 8.42 7.44 0.33
CA ILE A 104 9.15 7.93 -0.83
C ILE A 104 8.16 8.03 -1.98
N PHE A 105 8.02 9.23 -2.53
CA PHE A 105 7.10 9.51 -3.62
C PHE A 105 7.83 10.31 -4.71
N HIS A 106 7.87 9.80 -5.92
CA HIS A 106 8.41 10.53 -7.06
C HIS A 106 7.38 11.44 -7.72
N ASP A 107 6.09 11.10 -7.64
CA ASP A 107 5.03 11.94 -8.14
C ASP A 107 4.82 13.12 -7.18
N GLN A 108 5.10 14.33 -7.68
CA GLN A 108 4.98 15.53 -6.86
C GLN A 108 3.55 15.79 -6.40
N ASP A 109 2.55 15.53 -7.25
CA ASP A 109 1.15 15.77 -6.90
C ASP A 109 0.73 14.86 -5.74
N VAL A 110 1.14 13.60 -5.75
CA VAL A 110 0.87 12.67 -4.66
C VAL A 110 1.60 13.11 -3.39
N ARG A 111 2.88 13.46 -3.52
CA ARG A 111 3.69 13.92 -2.39
C ARG A 111 3.06 15.15 -1.73
N ASP A 112 2.63 16.11 -2.52
CA ASP A 112 2.00 17.34 -1.99
C ASP A 112 0.65 17.04 -1.34
N ALA A 113 -0.08 16.04 -1.84
CA ALA A 113 -1.38 15.65 -1.29
C ALA A 113 -1.26 14.93 0.06
N VAL A 114 -0.18 14.16 0.30
CA VAL A 114 -0.08 13.27 1.47
C VAL A 114 0.91 13.76 2.52
N ALA A 115 1.93 14.54 2.14
CA ALA A 115 3.03 14.90 3.04
C ALA A 115 2.62 16.03 3.98
N ASP A 116 2.89 15.85 5.26
CA ASP A 116 2.85 16.94 6.25
C ASP A 116 4.22 17.61 6.35
N ARG A 117 5.28 16.86 6.07
CA ARG A 117 6.65 17.33 6.11
C ARG A 117 7.47 16.59 5.06
N ILE A 118 8.32 17.32 4.35
CA ILE A 118 9.22 16.77 3.34
C ILE A 118 10.66 16.92 3.83
N ILE A 119 11.41 15.81 3.76
CA ILE A 119 12.82 15.77 4.10
C ILE A 119 13.60 15.54 2.81
N ASP A 120 14.51 16.47 2.49
CA ASP A 120 15.38 16.31 1.32
C ASP A 120 16.62 15.51 1.74
N VAL A 121 16.62 14.23 1.35
CA VAL A 121 17.72 13.32 1.69
C VAL A 121 19.02 13.66 0.96
N THR A 122 18.99 14.45 -0.11
CA THR A 122 20.21 14.88 -0.79
C THR A 122 21.06 15.78 0.10
N ALA A 123 20.48 16.44 1.09
CA ALA A 123 21.19 17.22 2.11
C ALA A 123 22.10 16.34 2.99
N PHE A 124 21.84 15.04 3.04
CA PHE A 124 22.59 14.06 3.84
C PHE A 124 23.55 13.22 2.98
N ALA A 125 23.67 13.54 1.69
CA ALA A 125 24.62 12.86 0.82
C ALA A 125 26.06 13.07 1.27
N ALA A 126 26.94 12.08 1.01
CA ALA A 126 28.36 12.18 1.38
C ALA A 126 28.98 13.47 0.82
N GLY A 127 29.70 14.20 1.65
CA GLY A 127 30.32 15.50 1.30
C GLY A 127 29.41 16.72 1.40
N LYS A 128 28.11 16.54 1.68
CA LYS A 128 27.16 17.63 1.89
C LYS A 128 26.76 17.82 3.34
N ILE A 129 27.11 16.88 4.19
CA ILE A 129 26.82 16.98 5.63
C ILE A 129 27.87 17.89 6.26
N ALA A 130 27.43 19.03 6.77
CA ALA A 130 28.30 19.92 7.54
C ALA A 130 28.67 19.23 8.85
N ALA A 131 29.94 19.20 9.14
CA ALA A 131 30.43 18.66 10.40
C ALA A 131 30.04 19.58 11.58
#